data_db1cd12174da8e1329e07d32fe6b920f
#
_entry.id   db1cd12174da8e1329e07d32fe6b920f
#
_cell.length_a   1.000
_cell.length_b   1.000
_cell.length_c   1.000
_cell.angle_alpha   90.00
_cell.angle_beta   90.00
_cell.angle_gamma   90.00
#
_symmetry.space_group_name_H-M   'P 1'
#
loop_
_entity.id
_entity.type
_entity.pdbx_description
1 polymer ?
#
loop_
_entity_poly.entity_id
_entity_poly.type
_entity_poly.pdbx_seq_one_letter_code
_entity_poly.pdbx_strand_id
1 'polypeptide(L)'
;MRTLFVTGGYENWNNAAIFFPYLGHFALIDAVDKWVVFDVTQYTPKSWMNRNRILHPTSGWNYVTLPLEKSSISLSTCDVYVRDTDKVKTSILGKISHYKKQAPFYSQVVEIINRTFENVTSSKLVDINVSSLKETCDYLGLRFDGDICSELGLSFPQNMGPGDWAPFISEQLKAKVY
;
A
#
# COMPACT_ATOMS: atom_id res chain seq x y z
N MET A 1 9.79 0.14 -24.30
CA MET A 1 9.74 1.48 -23.66
C MET A 1 9.33 1.21 -22.24
N ARG A 2 10.14 1.55 -21.23
CA ARG A 2 9.77 1.26 -19.83
C ARG A 2 9.15 2.51 -19.22
N THR A 3 7.87 2.43 -18.92
CA THR A 3 7.13 3.44 -18.16
C THR A 3 7.23 3.08 -16.69
N LEU A 4 7.77 3.99 -15.90
CA LEU A 4 7.93 3.84 -14.45
C LEU A 4 6.88 4.70 -13.76
N PHE A 5 6.23 4.17 -12.75
CA PHE A 5 5.39 4.95 -11.85
C PHE A 5 5.98 4.94 -10.45
N VAL A 6 6.28 6.13 -9.93
CA VAL A 6 6.73 6.32 -8.54
C VAL A 6 5.57 6.91 -7.75
N THR A 7 5.10 6.17 -6.75
CA THR A 7 4.04 6.65 -5.89
C THR A 7 4.57 7.66 -4.89
N GLY A 8 4.20 8.92 -5.01
CA GLY A 8 4.50 9.96 -4.03
C GLY A 8 5.12 11.22 -4.64
N GLY A 9 4.48 12.38 -4.49
CA GLY A 9 5.09 13.62 -4.94
C GLY A 9 4.23 14.89 -4.94
N TYR A 10 2.99 14.86 -4.46
CA TYR A 10 2.21 16.09 -4.27
C TYR A 10 1.61 16.17 -2.87
N GLU A 11 1.51 17.39 -2.34
CA GLU A 11 1.26 17.76 -0.94
C GLU A 11 0.04 17.13 -0.24
N ASN A 12 -0.84 16.42 -0.95
CA ASN A 12 -2.05 15.80 -0.37
C ASN A 12 -2.28 14.33 -0.73
N TRP A 13 -1.36 13.70 -1.51
CA TRP A 13 -1.47 12.30 -1.89
C TRP A 13 -0.23 11.56 -1.43
N ASN A 14 -0.14 11.27 -0.12
CA ASN A 14 0.86 10.36 0.44
C ASN A 14 0.59 8.96 -0.11
N ASN A 15 1.00 8.71 -1.34
CA ASN A 15 0.87 7.43 -2.03
C ASN A 15 2.08 6.51 -1.78
N ALA A 16 2.68 6.57 -0.61
CA ALA A 16 3.34 5.40 -0.07
C ALA A 16 2.32 4.25 -0.08
N ALA A 17 2.78 3.02 -0.11
CA ALA A 17 1.90 1.85 -0.16
C ALA A 17 0.58 2.05 0.59
N ILE A 18 -0.53 2.10 -0.12
CA ILE A 18 -1.88 2.26 0.47
C ILE A 18 -2.40 0.87 0.82
N PHE A 19 -3.03 0.76 1.99
CA PHE A 19 -3.67 -0.48 2.43
C PHE A 19 -4.97 -0.73 1.67
N PHE A 20 -5.00 -1.75 0.81
CA PHE A 20 -6.12 -2.07 -0.08
C PHE A 20 -6.64 -0.84 -0.84
N PRO A 21 -5.88 -0.28 -1.79
CA PRO A 21 -6.25 0.94 -2.48
C PRO A 21 -7.53 0.79 -3.31
N TYR A 22 -8.11 1.92 -3.69
CA TYR A 22 -9.25 1.94 -4.59
C TYR A 22 -8.87 1.51 -6.02
N LEU A 23 -9.90 1.17 -6.82
CA LEU A 23 -9.73 0.58 -8.15
C LEU A 23 -8.82 1.38 -9.10
N GLY A 24 -8.80 2.70 -8.99
CA GLY A 24 -7.94 3.56 -9.82
C GLY A 24 -6.44 3.28 -9.68
N HIS A 25 -5.97 2.79 -8.52
CA HIS A 25 -4.57 2.37 -8.34
C HIS A 25 -4.22 1.17 -9.22
N PHE A 26 -5.13 0.22 -9.34
CA PHE A 26 -4.93 -0.97 -10.16
C PHE A 26 -4.94 -0.64 -11.65
N ALA A 27 -5.73 0.35 -12.08
CA ALA A 27 -5.67 0.87 -13.44
C ALA A 27 -4.32 1.54 -13.76
N LEU A 28 -3.72 2.25 -12.79
CA LEU A 28 -2.38 2.80 -12.94
C LEU A 28 -1.31 1.71 -12.98
N ILE A 29 -1.42 0.67 -12.13
CA ILE A 29 -0.51 -0.47 -12.14
C ILE A 29 -0.52 -1.16 -13.50
N ASP A 30 -1.71 -1.37 -14.09
CA ASP A 30 -1.85 -2.00 -15.41
C ASP A 30 -1.25 -1.15 -16.55
N ALA A 31 -1.24 0.16 -16.39
CA ALA A 31 -0.74 1.10 -17.40
C ALA A 31 0.79 1.27 -17.42
N VAL A 32 1.52 0.70 -16.46
CA VAL A 32 2.97 0.91 -16.33
C VAL A 32 3.76 -0.40 -16.38
N ASP A 33 5.01 -0.31 -16.78
CA ASP A 33 5.91 -1.48 -16.83
C ASP A 33 6.54 -1.78 -15.46
N LYS A 34 6.66 -0.75 -14.59
CA LYS A 34 7.31 -0.84 -13.30
C LYS A 34 6.66 0.09 -12.29
N TRP A 35 6.47 -0.41 -11.08
CA TRP A 35 5.92 0.34 -9.96
C TRP A 35 6.95 0.49 -8.85
N VAL A 36 7.17 1.70 -8.33
CA VAL A 36 8.02 1.92 -7.16
C VAL A 36 7.15 2.33 -5.98
N VAL A 37 7.16 1.51 -4.97
CA VAL A 37 6.49 1.77 -3.68
C VAL A 37 7.37 2.72 -2.87
N PHE A 38 6.91 3.95 -2.70
CA PHE A 38 7.68 5.00 -2.06
C PHE A 38 7.48 5.00 -0.54
N ASP A 39 8.53 4.63 0.20
CA ASP A 39 8.49 4.40 1.64
C ASP A 39 9.61 5.10 2.43
N VAL A 40 10.46 5.87 1.72
CA VAL A 40 11.65 6.51 2.31
C VAL A 40 11.36 7.86 2.98
N THR A 41 10.15 8.39 2.84
CA THR A 41 9.75 9.64 3.48
C THR A 41 9.03 9.41 4.80
N GLN A 42 8.86 10.51 5.53
CA GLN A 42 8.19 10.53 6.83
C GLN A 42 6.78 9.95 6.76
N TYR A 43 6.46 9.08 7.72
CA TYR A 43 5.13 8.52 7.87
C TYR A 43 4.09 9.60 8.24
N THR A 44 2.97 9.61 7.54
CA THR A 44 1.85 10.51 7.86
C THR A 44 0.78 9.76 8.67
N PRO A 45 0.56 10.13 9.93
CA PRO A 45 -0.49 9.52 10.76
C PRO A 45 -1.88 9.71 10.18
N LYS A 46 -2.75 8.72 10.43
CA LYS A 46 -4.15 8.72 9.97
C LYS A 46 -4.31 8.82 8.45
N SER A 47 -3.31 8.42 7.70
CA SER A 47 -3.35 8.33 6.23
C SER A 47 -3.98 7.01 5.75
N TRP A 48 -4.14 6.88 4.44
CA TRP A 48 -4.61 5.64 3.81
C TRP A 48 -3.55 4.53 3.80
N MET A 49 -2.34 4.80 4.27
CA MET A 49 -1.30 3.78 4.43
C MET A 49 -1.68 2.71 5.45
N ASN A 50 -2.32 3.10 6.56
CA ASN A 50 -2.63 2.17 7.64
C ASN A 50 -4.14 1.99 7.89
N ARG A 51 -5.01 2.50 7.02
CA ARG A 51 -6.46 2.33 7.16
C ARG A 51 -7.19 2.46 5.82
N ASN A 52 -8.39 1.88 5.79
CA ASN A 52 -9.34 2.08 4.71
C ASN A 52 -10.77 2.10 5.25
N ARG A 53 -11.75 2.38 4.39
CA ARG A 53 -13.18 2.41 4.74
C ARG A 53 -13.91 1.22 4.16
N ILE A 54 -14.86 0.73 4.92
CA ILE A 54 -15.86 -0.24 4.50
C ILE A 54 -17.24 0.31 4.85
N LEU A 55 -18.29 -0.14 4.17
CA LEU A 55 -19.66 0.23 4.54
C LEU A 55 -19.98 -0.31 5.94
N HIS A 56 -20.73 0.48 6.71
CA HIS A 56 -21.28 0.03 7.97
C HIS A 56 -22.52 -0.85 7.71
N PRO A 57 -22.81 -1.87 8.54
CA PRO A 57 -23.95 -2.76 8.32
C PRO A 57 -25.31 -2.07 8.25
N THR A 58 -25.47 -0.93 8.91
CA THR A 58 -26.75 -0.20 8.98
C THR A 58 -26.72 1.11 8.21
N SER A 59 -25.70 1.96 8.41
CA SER A 59 -25.61 3.23 7.71
C SER A 59 -24.20 3.82 7.77
N GLY A 60 -23.78 4.53 6.73
CA GLY A 60 -22.48 5.16 6.67
C GLY A 60 -21.32 4.17 6.45
N TRP A 61 -20.19 4.39 7.11
CA TRP A 61 -18.96 3.62 6.90
C TRP A 61 -18.18 3.42 8.22
N ASN A 62 -17.31 2.40 8.22
CA ASN A 62 -16.37 2.09 9.28
C ASN A 62 -14.93 2.13 8.77
N TYR A 63 -13.97 2.43 9.66
CA TYR A 63 -12.57 2.20 9.35
C TYR A 63 -12.15 0.76 9.61
N VAL A 64 -11.39 0.24 8.66
CA VAL A 64 -10.49 -0.89 8.82
C VAL A 64 -9.11 -0.30 9.03
N THR A 65 -8.47 -0.60 10.15
CA THR A 65 -7.22 0.06 10.54
C THR A 65 -6.18 -0.97 10.95
N LEU A 66 -4.96 -0.80 10.46
CA LEU A 66 -3.78 -1.47 10.95
C LEU A 66 -3.24 -0.71 12.16
N PRO A 67 -3.36 -1.24 13.39
CA PRO A 67 -2.80 -0.60 14.58
C PRO A 67 -1.27 -0.66 14.49
N LEU A 68 -0.63 0.49 14.67
CA LEU A 68 0.82 0.59 14.59
C LEU A 68 1.46 0.41 15.96
N GLU A 69 2.70 -0.06 15.97
CA GLU A 69 3.57 0.04 17.13
C GLU A 69 3.86 1.52 17.44
N LYS A 70 4.65 1.81 18.47
CA LYS A 70 4.98 3.20 18.80
C LYS A 70 5.57 3.89 17.57
N SER A 71 4.76 4.66 16.87
CA SER A 71 5.18 5.45 15.73
C SER A 71 5.38 6.89 16.17
N SER A 72 6.62 7.34 16.18
CA SER A 72 6.94 8.78 16.26
C SER A 72 6.62 9.41 14.89
N ILE A 73 6.19 10.67 14.89
CA ILE A 73 6.01 11.47 13.66
C ILE A 73 7.32 11.59 12.86
N SER A 74 8.47 11.30 13.48
CA SER A 74 9.79 11.37 12.86
C SER A 74 10.24 10.09 12.14
N LEU A 75 9.45 9.01 12.18
CA LEU A 75 9.83 7.75 11.52
C LEU A 75 9.60 7.82 10.02
N SER A 76 10.54 7.25 9.26
CA SER A 76 10.31 6.93 7.85
C SER A 76 9.24 5.84 7.71
N THR A 77 8.50 5.85 6.61
CA THR A 77 7.44 4.87 6.37
C THR A 77 7.96 3.43 6.38
N CYS A 78 9.18 3.20 5.90
CA CYS A 78 9.86 1.90 5.91
C CYS A 78 10.16 1.35 7.33
N ASP A 79 10.14 2.22 8.35
CA ASP A 79 10.41 1.87 9.76
C ASP A 79 9.13 1.76 10.59
N VAL A 80 7.97 1.78 9.96
CA VAL A 80 6.68 1.67 10.64
C VAL A 80 6.24 0.21 10.69
N TYR A 81 5.88 -0.27 11.89
CA TYR A 81 5.48 -1.65 12.14
C TYR A 81 4.02 -1.74 12.58
N VAL A 82 3.34 -2.78 12.13
CA VAL A 82 1.96 -3.12 12.53
C VAL A 82 2.00 -4.02 13.74
N ARG A 83 1.17 -3.70 14.74
CA ARG A 83 1.04 -4.47 15.95
C ARG A 83 0.11 -5.66 15.74
N ASP A 84 0.56 -6.86 16.12
CA ASP A 84 -0.28 -8.06 16.22
C ASP A 84 -1.08 -8.36 14.93
N THR A 85 -0.36 -8.70 13.88
CA THR A 85 -0.91 -8.93 12.53
C THR A 85 -2.03 -9.98 12.50
N ASP A 86 -1.98 -11.00 13.36
CA ASP A 86 -3.02 -12.05 13.44
C ASP A 86 -4.35 -11.51 13.98
N LYS A 87 -4.27 -10.70 15.03
CA LYS A 87 -5.47 -10.00 15.55
C LYS A 87 -6.02 -9.00 14.55
N VAL A 88 -5.14 -8.34 13.81
CA VAL A 88 -5.55 -7.41 12.75
C VAL A 88 -6.32 -8.16 11.66
N LYS A 89 -5.77 -9.26 11.13
CA LYS A 89 -6.44 -10.11 10.14
C LYS A 89 -7.82 -10.54 10.64
N THR A 90 -7.90 -11.08 11.84
CA THR A 90 -9.15 -11.52 12.47
C THR A 90 -10.16 -10.37 12.61
N SER A 91 -9.71 -9.19 13.04
CA SER A 91 -10.56 -8.01 13.16
C SER A 91 -11.11 -7.53 11.81
N ILE A 92 -10.29 -7.54 10.76
CA ILE A 92 -10.72 -7.17 9.41
C ILE A 92 -11.79 -8.13 8.91
N LEU A 93 -11.54 -9.43 8.99
CA LEU A 93 -12.49 -10.46 8.57
C LEU A 93 -13.81 -10.36 9.34
N GLY A 94 -13.76 -10.09 10.64
CA GLY A 94 -14.95 -9.82 11.45
C GLY A 94 -15.74 -8.61 10.96
N LYS A 95 -15.05 -7.51 10.66
CA LYS A 95 -15.68 -6.27 10.19
C LYS A 95 -16.36 -6.41 8.83
N ILE A 96 -15.82 -7.21 7.91
CA ILE A 96 -16.41 -7.43 6.58
C ILE A 96 -17.45 -8.55 6.56
N SER A 97 -17.66 -9.28 7.66
CA SER A 97 -18.53 -10.46 7.70
C SER A 97 -19.99 -10.18 7.28
N HIS A 98 -20.47 -8.96 7.47
CA HIS A 98 -21.81 -8.56 7.05
C HIS A 98 -22.02 -8.56 5.53
N TYR A 99 -20.95 -8.46 4.74
CA TYR A 99 -21.03 -8.56 3.27
C TYR A 99 -21.32 -9.98 2.77
N LYS A 100 -21.15 -11.01 3.61
CA LYS A 100 -21.24 -12.44 3.21
C LYS A 100 -22.50 -12.79 2.43
N LYS A 101 -23.63 -12.14 2.77
CA LYS A 101 -24.91 -12.42 2.11
C LYS A 101 -25.21 -11.54 0.91
N GLN A 102 -24.48 -10.44 0.72
CA GLN A 102 -24.80 -9.39 -0.24
C GLN A 102 -23.74 -9.20 -1.33
N ALA A 103 -22.48 -9.49 -1.02
CA ALA A 103 -21.39 -9.28 -1.95
C ALA A 103 -21.07 -10.57 -2.73
N PRO A 104 -21.20 -10.57 -4.06
CA PRO A 104 -20.99 -11.77 -4.88
C PRO A 104 -19.54 -12.30 -4.82
N PHE A 105 -18.57 -11.44 -4.55
CA PHE A 105 -17.16 -11.78 -4.48
C PHE A 105 -16.60 -11.83 -3.05
N TYR A 106 -17.48 -12.01 -2.05
CA TYR A 106 -17.06 -12.01 -0.64
C TYR A 106 -15.98 -13.05 -0.33
N SER A 107 -16.15 -14.28 -0.83
CA SER A 107 -15.19 -15.37 -0.60
C SER A 107 -13.80 -15.08 -1.18
N GLN A 108 -13.77 -14.50 -2.37
CA GLN A 108 -12.51 -14.10 -3.02
C GLN A 108 -11.80 -12.97 -2.25
N VAL A 109 -12.57 -11.99 -1.76
CA VAL A 109 -12.01 -10.93 -0.91
C VAL A 109 -11.46 -11.47 0.40
N VAL A 110 -12.15 -12.42 1.03
CA VAL A 110 -11.65 -13.12 2.23
C VAL A 110 -10.34 -13.85 1.93
N GLU A 111 -10.24 -14.51 0.79
CA GLU A 111 -9.01 -15.20 0.36
C GLU A 111 -7.86 -14.20 0.13
N ILE A 112 -8.10 -13.09 -0.56
CA ILE A 112 -7.09 -12.04 -0.76
C ILE A 112 -6.57 -11.52 0.60
N ILE A 113 -7.47 -11.26 1.55
CA ILE A 113 -7.07 -10.80 2.89
C ILE A 113 -6.22 -11.86 3.61
N ASN A 114 -6.63 -13.13 3.57
CA ASN A 114 -5.85 -14.21 4.18
C ASN A 114 -4.45 -14.28 3.59
N ARG A 115 -4.33 -14.35 2.26
CA ARG A 115 -3.05 -14.43 1.55
C ARG A 115 -2.17 -13.20 1.79
N THR A 116 -2.77 -12.01 1.89
CA THR A 116 -2.05 -10.77 2.24
C THR A 116 -1.26 -10.92 3.53
N PHE A 117 -1.85 -11.49 4.58
CA PHE A 117 -1.18 -11.65 5.87
C PHE A 117 -0.35 -12.93 5.99
N GLU A 118 -0.65 -13.96 5.23
CA GLU A 118 0.09 -15.23 5.23
C GLU A 118 1.39 -15.17 4.42
N ASN A 119 1.43 -14.35 3.37
CA ASN A 119 2.58 -14.19 2.49
C ASN A 119 3.60 -13.15 2.99
N VAL A 120 3.37 -12.54 4.15
CA VAL A 120 4.28 -11.57 4.75
C VAL A 120 4.96 -12.17 5.98
N THR A 121 6.30 -12.14 6.00
CA THR A 121 7.11 -12.65 7.12
C THR A 121 7.49 -11.55 8.12
N SER A 122 7.26 -10.29 7.77
CA SER A 122 7.57 -9.12 8.58
C SER A 122 6.29 -8.41 9.03
N SER A 123 6.36 -7.64 10.12
CA SER A 123 5.27 -6.76 10.55
C SER A 123 5.40 -5.33 10.03
N LYS A 124 6.31 -5.05 9.08
CA LYS A 124 6.42 -3.73 8.46
C LYS A 124 5.13 -3.35 7.73
N LEU A 125 4.71 -2.10 7.90
CA LEU A 125 3.52 -1.57 7.24
C LEU A 125 3.63 -1.64 5.72
N VAL A 126 4.80 -1.33 5.17
CA VAL A 126 5.04 -1.34 3.72
C VAL A 126 4.92 -2.75 3.15
N ASP A 127 5.43 -3.78 3.82
CA ASP A 127 5.39 -5.16 3.34
C ASP A 127 3.94 -5.69 3.28
N ILE A 128 3.13 -5.39 4.30
CA ILE A 128 1.70 -5.74 4.32
C ILE A 128 0.96 -5.03 3.18
N ASN A 129 1.25 -3.76 2.95
CA ASN A 129 0.61 -2.99 1.87
C ASN A 129 1.02 -3.52 0.49
N VAL A 130 2.31 -3.82 0.27
CA VAL A 130 2.79 -4.43 -0.98
C VAL A 130 2.16 -5.80 -1.21
N SER A 131 2.06 -6.62 -0.16
CA SER A 131 1.36 -7.90 -0.24
C SER A 131 -0.11 -7.71 -0.63
N SER A 132 -0.81 -6.72 -0.04
CA SER A 132 -2.21 -6.44 -0.40
C SER A 132 -2.37 -6.02 -1.86
N LEU A 133 -1.43 -5.24 -2.41
CA LEU A 133 -1.40 -4.89 -3.83
C LEU A 133 -1.19 -6.13 -4.70
N LYS A 134 -0.17 -6.92 -4.38
CA LYS A 134 0.20 -8.13 -5.13
C LYS A 134 -0.95 -9.13 -5.18
N GLU A 135 -1.51 -9.50 -4.03
CA GLU A 135 -2.61 -10.47 -3.95
C GLU A 135 -3.87 -9.98 -4.68
N THR A 136 -4.13 -8.66 -4.65
CA THR A 136 -5.25 -8.09 -5.42
C THR A 136 -4.96 -8.08 -6.92
N CYS A 137 -3.74 -7.74 -7.35
CA CYS A 137 -3.33 -7.81 -8.75
C CYS A 137 -3.43 -9.23 -9.28
N ASP A 138 -2.95 -10.22 -8.53
CA ASP A 138 -3.04 -11.63 -8.90
C ASP A 138 -4.50 -12.07 -9.11
N TYR A 139 -5.40 -11.64 -8.22
CA TYR A 139 -6.83 -11.91 -8.37
C TYR A 139 -7.44 -11.24 -9.61
N LEU A 140 -7.01 -10.02 -9.92
CA LEU A 140 -7.49 -9.26 -11.09
C LEU A 140 -6.83 -9.70 -12.41
N GLY A 141 -5.84 -10.60 -12.38
CA GLY A 141 -5.06 -11.00 -13.54
C GLY A 141 -4.12 -9.91 -14.05
N LEU A 142 -3.73 -8.97 -13.20
CA LEU A 142 -2.82 -7.87 -13.51
C LEU A 142 -1.38 -8.25 -13.18
N ARG A 143 -0.44 -7.84 -14.03
CA ARG A 143 0.98 -7.95 -13.72
C ARG A 143 1.39 -6.85 -12.74
N PHE A 144 1.92 -7.23 -11.59
CA PHE A 144 2.51 -6.31 -10.63
C PHE A 144 4.04 -6.50 -10.59
N ASP A 145 4.79 -5.56 -11.16
CA ASP A 145 6.25 -5.49 -11.09
C ASP A 145 6.63 -4.31 -10.19
N GLY A 146 6.62 -4.55 -8.88
CA GLY A 146 6.81 -3.53 -7.86
C GLY A 146 8.09 -3.71 -7.05
N ASP A 147 8.89 -2.64 -6.89
CA ASP A 147 10.01 -2.56 -5.99
C ASP A 147 9.71 -1.63 -4.82
N ILE A 148 10.27 -1.92 -3.65
CA ILE A 148 10.21 -1.05 -2.47
C ILE A 148 11.39 -0.09 -2.55
N CYS A 149 11.12 1.22 -2.46
CA CYS A 149 12.12 2.27 -2.69
C CYS A 149 13.31 2.17 -1.71
N SER A 150 13.06 1.88 -0.43
CA SER A 150 14.11 1.71 0.58
C SER A 150 15.03 0.51 0.31
N GLU A 151 14.61 -0.45 -0.50
CA GLU A 151 15.36 -1.65 -0.84
C GLU A 151 16.20 -1.49 -2.12
N LEU A 152 16.02 -0.38 -2.86
CA LEU A 152 16.74 -0.13 -4.10
C LEU A 152 18.21 0.28 -3.90
N GLY A 153 18.65 0.54 -2.67
CA GLY A 153 20.01 0.98 -2.36
C GLY A 153 20.34 2.36 -2.91
N LEU A 154 19.36 3.21 -3.17
CA LEU A 154 19.58 4.55 -3.69
C LEU A 154 20.08 5.50 -2.60
N SER A 155 21.06 6.36 -2.97
CA SER A 155 21.54 7.43 -2.11
C SER A 155 20.85 8.73 -2.47
N PHE A 156 19.98 9.21 -1.60
CA PHE A 156 19.21 10.42 -1.84
C PHE A 156 19.97 11.68 -1.46
N PRO A 157 19.98 12.74 -2.30
CA PRO A 157 20.52 14.04 -1.94
C PRO A 157 19.86 14.61 -0.69
N GLN A 158 20.61 15.38 0.09
CA GLN A 158 20.04 16.16 1.18
C GLN A 158 19.17 17.30 0.61
N ASN A 159 18.07 17.63 1.28
CA ASN A 159 17.17 18.74 0.92
C ASN A 159 16.31 18.52 -0.35
N MET A 160 15.92 17.28 -0.65
CA MET A 160 14.95 17.01 -1.71
C MET A 160 13.56 17.53 -1.31
N GLY A 161 12.96 18.34 -2.20
CA GLY A 161 11.57 18.76 -2.07
C GLY A 161 10.58 17.69 -2.56
N PRO A 162 9.28 17.84 -2.28
CA PRO A 162 8.26 16.86 -2.67
C PRO A 162 8.24 16.52 -4.17
N GLY A 163 8.60 17.48 -5.03
CA GLY A 163 8.63 17.30 -6.48
C GLY A 163 9.90 16.63 -7.04
N ASP A 164 10.93 16.45 -6.22
CA ASP A 164 12.25 15.99 -6.69
C ASP A 164 12.38 14.46 -6.67
N TRP A 165 11.58 13.78 -5.86
CA TRP A 165 11.71 12.34 -5.59
C TRP A 165 11.45 11.47 -6.83
N ALA A 166 10.31 11.69 -7.50
CA ALA A 166 9.93 10.87 -8.65
C ALA A 166 10.89 11.05 -9.84
N PRO A 167 11.27 12.29 -10.24
CA PRO A 167 12.31 12.50 -11.26
C PRO A 167 13.62 11.82 -10.89
N PHE A 168 14.12 12.02 -9.68
CA PHE A 168 15.38 11.43 -9.22
C PHE A 168 15.35 9.89 -9.29
N ILE A 169 14.34 9.25 -8.72
CA ILE A 169 14.22 7.78 -8.75
C ILE A 169 14.14 7.28 -10.19
N SER A 170 13.38 7.98 -11.04
CA SER A 170 13.21 7.62 -12.44
C SER A 170 14.52 7.71 -13.23
N GLU A 171 15.35 8.70 -12.95
CA GLU A 171 16.68 8.83 -13.52
C GLU A 171 17.60 7.69 -13.07
N GLN A 172 17.65 7.42 -11.76
CA GLN A 172 18.46 6.32 -11.21
C GLN A 172 18.07 4.96 -11.78
N LEU A 173 16.80 4.73 -12.00
CA LEU A 173 16.26 3.50 -12.61
C LEU A 173 16.27 3.52 -14.15
N LYS A 174 16.79 4.58 -14.77
CA LYS A 174 16.86 4.76 -16.23
C LYS A 174 15.50 4.59 -16.92
N ALA A 175 14.45 5.11 -16.29
CA ALA A 175 13.12 5.12 -16.88
C ALA A 175 13.08 6.07 -18.08
N LYS A 176 12.30 5.73 -19.09
CA LYS A 176 12.11 6.60 -20.27
C LYS A 176 10.93 7.54 -20.13
N VAL A 177 9.96 7.15 -19.31
CA VAL A 177 8.74 7.91 -18.98
C VAL A 177 8.39 7.63 -17.53
N TYR A 178 7.92 8.63 -16.83
CA TYR A 178 7.39 8.52 -15.47
C TYR A 178 6.16 9.41 -15.31
#